data_cfbc07aba585c68c3d4fb30784c6a90e
#
_entry.id   cfbc07aba585c68c3d4fb30784c6a90e
#
_cell.length_a   1.000
_cell.length_b   1.000
_cell.length_c   1.000
_cell.angle_alpha   90.00
_cell.angle_beta   90.00
_cell.angle_gamma   90.00
#
_symmetry.space_group_name_H-M   'P 1'
#
loop_
_entity.id
_entity.type
_entity.pdbx_description
1 polymer ?
#
loop_
_entity_poly.entity_id
_entity_poly.type
_entity_poly.pdbx_seq_one_letter_code
_entity_poly.pdbx_strand_id
1 'polypeptide(L)' 'IIVFIQGDRVETYGNLKKCCELEGLKYWTLSRLKFPIRINDVVIHKTLFK' A
#
# COMPACT_ATOMS: atom_id res chain seq x y z
N ILE A 1 0.15 -8.05 5.68
CA ILE A 1 0.53 -7.94 4.27
C ILE A 1 -0.15 -6.74 3.65
N ILE A 2 0.59 -6.02 2.88
CA ILE A 2 0.09 -4.86 2.14
C ILE A 2 -0.07 -5.28 0.68
N VAL A 3 -1.23 -4.99 0.11
CA VAL A 3 -1.51 -5.24 -1.30
C VAL A 3 -1.58 -3.89 -2.00
N PHE A 4 -0.69 -3.68 -2.96
CA PHE A 4 -0.60 -2.46 -3.73
C PHE A 4 -1.15 -2.70 -5.14
N ILE A 5 -2.16 -1.93 -5.51
CA ILE A 5 -2.82 -2.09 -6.81
C ILE A 5 -2.75 -0.77 -7.57
N GLN A 6 -2.22 -0.81 -8.76
CA GLN A 6 -2.15 0.35 -9.63
C GLN A 6 -2.50 -0.08 -11.06
N GLY A 7 -3.72 0.20 -11.48
CA GLY A 7 -4.19 -0.26 -12.77
C GLY A 7 -4.19 -1.78 -12.83
N ASP A 8 -3.44 -2.34 -13.76
CA ASP A 8 -3.32 -3.80 -13.92
C ASP A 8 -2.22 -4.39 -13.06
N ARG A 9 -1.48 -3.54 -12.36
CA ARG A 9 -0.34 -3.98 -11.58
C ARG A 9 -0.75 -4.27 -10.14
N VAL A 10 -0.41 -5.45 -9.66
CA VAL A 10 -0.69 -5.87 -8.29
C VAL A 10 0.60 -6.36 -7.66
N GLU A 11 0.98 -5.75 -6.54
CA GLU A 11 2.17 -6.12 -5.81
C GLU A 11 1.84 -6.35 -4.34
N THR A 12 2.57 -7.24 -3.69
CA THR A 12 2.40 -7.49 -2.27
C THR A 12 3.68 -7.16 -1.52
N TYR A 13 3.52 -6.63 -0.32
CA TYR A 13 4.65 -6.27 0.54
C TYR A 13 4.40 -6.75 1.95
N GLY A 14 5.48 -7.06 2.66
CA GLY A 14 5.37 -7.57 4.02
C GLY A 14 4.87 -6.53 5.01
N ASN A 15 5.16 -5.24 4.76
CA ASN A 15 4.66 -4.16 5.60
C ASN A 15 4.56 -2.87 4.78
N LEU A 16 3.87 -1.88 5.36
CA LEU A 16 3.63 -0.62 4.67
C LEU A 16 4.92 0.16 4.41
N LYS A 17 5.84 0.12 5.36
CA LYS A 17 7.11 0.83 5.21
C LYS A 17 7.86 0.34 3.98
N LYS A 18 7.91 -0.96 3.79
CA LYS A 18 8.58 -1.56 2.63
C LYS A 18 7.88 -1.16 1.34
N CYS A 19 6.56 -1.20 1.34
CA CYS A 19 5.76 -0.77 0.20
C CYS A 19 6.11 0.67 -0.19
N CYS A 20 6.13 1.57 0.78
CA CYS A 20 6.42 2.97 0.53
C CYS A 20 7.84 3.18 0.00
N GLU A 21 8.82 2.47 0.53
CA GLU A 21 10.19 2.59 0.06
C GLU A 21 10.32 2.20 -1.40
N LEU A 22 9.71 1.08 -1.78
CA LEU A 22 9.84 0.55 -3.13
C LEU A 22 9.00 1.29 -4.15
N GLU A 23 7.87 1.85 -3.72
CA GLU A 23 6.97 2.58 -4.62
C GLU A 23 7.20 4.09 -4.59
N GLY A 24 8.14 4.56 -3.77
CA GLY A 24 8.42 5.99 -3.69
C GLY A 24 7.34 6.79 -2.99
N LEU A 25 6.64 6.17 -2.05
CA LEU A 25 5.57 6.83 -1.30
C LEU A 25 6.05 7.28 0.06
N LYS A 26 5.31 8.22 0.65
CA LYS A 26 5.65 8.72 1.98
C LYS A 26 4.95 7.90 3.04
N TYR A 27 5.72 7.17 3.79
CA TYR A 27 5.20 6.23 4.79
C TYR A 27 4.29 6.92 5.81
N TRP A 28 4.76 8.01 6.39
CA TRP A 28 3.99 8.64 7.46
C TRP A 28 2.72 9.32 6.99
N THR A 29 2.65 9.73 5.73
CA THR A 29 1.40 10.23 5.17
C THR A 29 0.40 9.09 5.07
N LEU A 30 0.83 7.93 4.54
CA LEU A 30 -0.05 6.80 4.37
C LEU A 30 -0.43 6.13 5.69
N SER A 31 0.48 6.13 6.66
CA SER A 31 0.20 5.50 7.95
C SER A 31 -0.91 6.19 8.74
N ARG A 32 -1.22 7.44 8.41
CA ARG A 32 -2.31 8.18 9.03
C ARG A 32 -3.66 7.89 8.41
N LEU A 33 -3.66 7.30 7.23
CA LEU A 33 -4.89 7.03 6.49
C LEU A 33 -5.44 5.67 6.89
N LYS A 34 -6.75 5.53 6.76
CA LYS A 34 -7.39 4.25 7.02
C LYS A 34 -7.39 3.41 5.76
N PHE A 35 -7.17 2.12 5.91
CA PHE A 35 -7.26 1.20 4.79
C PHE A 35 -8.71 0.87 4.46
N PRO A 36 -9.03 0.66 3.22
CA PRO A 36 -8.14 0.75 2.06
C PRO A 36 -7.81 2.21 1.71
N ILE A 37 -6.59 2.43 1.29
CA ILE A 37 -6.12 3.76 0.90
C ILE A 37 -6.27 3.91 -0.60
N ARG A 38 -6.89 5.01 -1.03
CA ARG A 38 -7.07 5.30 -2.45
C ARG A 38 -6.43 6.63 -2.76
N ILE A 39 -5.44 6.61 -3.65
CA ILE A 39 -4.72 7.81 -4.07
C ILE A 39 -4.62 7.75 -5.59
N ASN A 40 -5.29 8.68 -6.28
CA ASN A 40 -5.32 8.70 -7.74
C ASN A 40 -5.76 7.33 -8.28
N ASP A 41 -4.89 6.65 -9.03
CA ASP A 41 -5.18 5.33 -9.59
C ASP A 41 -4.63 4.19 -8.75
N VAL A 42 -4.16 4.50 -7.54
CA VAL A 42 -3.55 3.52 -6.64
C VAL A 42 -4.52 3.16 -5.52
N VAL A 43 -4.64 1.88 -5.25
CA VAL A 43 -5.41 1.38 -4.12
C VAL A 43 -4.50 0.49 -3.29
N ILE A 44 -4.48 0.72 -1.99
CA ILE A 44 -3.63 -0.04 -1.08
C ILE A 44 -4.51 -0.69 -0.02
N HIS A 45 -4.45 -2.01 0.06
CA HIS A 45 -5.20 -2.77 1.05
C HIS A 45 -4.25 -3.35 2.08
N LYS A 46 -4.74 -3.46 3.30
CA LYS A 46 -4.03 -4.15 4.36
C LYS A 46 -4.82 -5.41 4.67
N THR A 47 -4.18 -6.55 4.60
CA THR A 47 -4.83 -7.82 4.86
C THR A 47 -4.00 -8.62 5.86
N LEU A 48 -4.68 -9.46 6.64
CA LEU A 48 -4.02 -10.35 7.57
C LEU A 48 -3.61 -11.61 6.85
N PHE A 49 -2.39 -12.02 7.12
CA PHE A 49 -1.86 -13.24 6.55
C PHE A 49 -1.77 -14.30 7.63
N LYS A 50 -2.29 -15.44 7.35
CA LYS A 50 -2.20 -16.59 8.27
C LYS A 50 -1.33 -17.67 7.68
#